data_3da90d5b6e76b373fc877108e54a0a3a
#
_entry.id   3da90d5b6e76b373fc877108e54a0a3a
#
_cell.length_a   1.000
_cell.length_b   1.000
_cell.length_c   1.000
_cell.angle_alpha   90.00
_cell.angle_beta   90.00
_cell.angle_gamma   90.00
#
_symmetry.space_group_name_H-M   'P 1'
#
loop_
_entity.id
_entity.type
_entity.pdbx_description
1 polymer ?
#
loop_
_entity_poly.entity_id
_entity_poly.type
_entity_poly.pdbx_seq_one_letter_code
_entity_poly.pdbx_strand_id
1 'polypeptide(L)'
;PVSASALAALLGVSRQIVVGDVALLRAGGAQIDATPRGYQLHPAEKGYTAILACVHSTEDEMRTELYTVVDQGGIVVDVAVENSLYGELRGNLNLASRYDVDNFIQQAKDTPEALLSRMTGGVHLHTLHCPDAGSFERIKKELEEKGILYRKE
;
A
#
# COMPACT_ATOMS: atom_id res chain seq x y z
N PRO A 1 -12.03 2.17 -3.43
CA PRO A 1 -11.59 3.41 -4.07
C PRO A 1 -12.47 3.80 -5.24
N VAL A 2 -12.69 5.10 -5.45
CA VAL A 2 -13.48 5.65 -6.56
C VAL A 2 -12.59 6.59 -7.37
N SER A 3 -12.52 6.38 -8.68
CA SER A 3 -11.66 7.21 -9.53
C SER A 3 -12.17 8.65 -9.65
N ALA A 4 -11.26 9.59 -9.87
CA ALA A 4 -11.63 10.98 -10.10
C ALA A 4 -12.60 11.13 -11.29
N SER A 5 -12.45 10.31 -12.33
CA SER A 5 -13.35 10.31 -13.49
C SER A 5 -14.75 9.79 -13.13
N ALA A 6 -14.85 8.75 -12.31
CA ALA A 6 -16.14 8.24 -11.86
C ALA A 6 -16.87 9.25 -10.96
N LEU A 7 -16.15 9.92 -10.05
CA LEU A 7 -16.69 11.00 -9.24
C LEU A 7 -17.14 12.20 -10.09
N ALA A 8 -16.35 12.58 -11.07
CA ALA A 8 -16.67 13.65 -12.00
C ALA A 8 -17.99 13.37 -12.75
N ALA A 9 -18.14 12.15 -13.28
CA ALA A 9 -19.38 11.73 -13.94
C ALA A 9 -20.58 11.76 -13.00
N LEU A 10 -20.42 11.27 -11.77
CA LEU A 10 -21.48 11.25 -10.76
C LEU A 10 -21.92 12.66 -10.34
N LEU A 11 -20.97 13.59 -10.21
CA LEU A 11 -21.20 14.96 -9.74
C LEU A 11 -21.50 15.94 -10.88
N GLY A 12 -21.39 15.53 -12.13
CA GLY A 12 -21.62 16.41 -13.28
C GLY A 12 -20.57 17.51 -13.45
N VAL A 13 -19.33 17.27 -13.04
CA VAL A 13 -18.20 18.21 -13.11
C VAL A 13 -17.03 17.61 -13.90
N SER A 14 -15.99 18.41 -14.16
CA SER A 14 -14.78 17.87 -14.80
C SER A 14 -13.93 17.08 -13.81
N ARG A 15 -13.12 16.14 -14.34
CA ARG A 15 -12.13 15.40 -13.54
C ARG A 15 -11.18 16.34 -12.77
N GLN A 16 -10.78 17.43 -13.41
CA GLN A 16 -9.88 18.43 -12.82
C GLN A 16 -10.49 19.13 -11.60
N ILE A 17 -11.79 19.41 -11.62
CA ILE A 17 -12.51 19.96 -10.46
C ILE A 17 -12.47 18.96 -9.31
N VAL A 18 -12.73 17.67 -9.55
CA VAL A 18 -12.66 16.63 -8.52
C VAL A 18 -11.26 16.56 -7.91
N VAL A 19 -10.21 16.55 -8.73
CA VAL A 19 -8.82 16.52 -8.24
C VAL A 19 -8.50 17.72 -7.35
N GLY A 20 -8.91 18.92 -7.77
CA GLY A 20 -8.73 20.14 -6.99
C GLY A 20 -9.52 20.14 -5.68
N ASP A 21 -10.78 19.76 -5.72
CA ASP A 21 -11.64 19.69 -4.54
C ASP A 21 -11.14 18.66 -3.51
N VAL A 22 -10.71 17.47 -3.97
CA VAL A 22 -10.11 16.46 -3.09
C VAL A 22 -8.81 16.99 -2.46
N ALA A 23 -7.97 17.71 -3.22
CA ALA A 23 -6.76 18.32 -2.68
C ALA A 23 -7.09 19.33 -1.56
N LEU A 24 -8.12 20.16 -1.75
CA LEU A 24 -8.58 21.12 -0.73
C LEU A 24 -9.16 20.42 0.50
N LEU A 25 -9.96 19.38 0.31
CA LEU A 25 -10.49 18.58 1.42
C LEU A 25 -9.36 17.95 2.24
N ARG A 26 -8.37 17.37 1.59
CA ARG A 26 -7.20 16.79 2.27
C ARG A 26 -6.38 17.86 3.00
N ALA A 27 -6.16 19.00 2.40
CA ALA A 27 -5.50 20.14 3.05
C ALA A 27 -6.30 20.65 4.26
N GLY A 28 -7.63 20.54 4.25
CA GLY A 28 -8.52 20.85 5.37
C GLY A 28 -8.62 19.75 6.43
N GLY A 29 -7.85 18.65 6.30
CA GLY A 29 -7.78 17.57 7.29
C GLY A 29 -8.66 16.36 7.01
N ALA A 30 -9.37 16.32 5.88
CA ALA A 30 -10.15 15.14 5.51
C ALA A 30 -9.23 13.93 5.25
N GLN A 31 -9.55 12.81 5.89
CA GLN A 31 -8.78 11.56 5.78
C GLN A 31 -9.17 10.83 4.49
N ILE A 32 -8.61 11.29 3.38
CA ILE A 32 -8.82 10.72 2.04
C ILE A 32 -7.48 10.22 1.50
N ASP A 33 -7.41 8.93 1.19
CA ASP A 33 -6.26 8.32 0.52
C ASP A 33 -6.40 8.44 -1.00
N ALA A 34 -5.34 8.90 -1.65
CA ALA A 34 -5.19 8.83 -3.09
C ALA A 34 -4.40 7.57 -3.44
N THR A 35 -5.03 6.66 -4.18
CA THR A 35 -4.44 5.39 -4.60
C THR A 35 -4.36 5.30 -6.12
N PRO A 36 -3.59 4.38 -6.69
CA PRO A 36 -3.60 4.14 -8.14
C PRO A 36 -4.98 3.83 -8.72
N ARG A 37 -5.92 3.35 -7.88
CA ARG A 37 -7.29 3.00 -8.27
C ARG A 37 -8.32 4.10 -7.98
N GLY A 38 -7.90 5.21 -7.39
CA GLY A 38 -8.77 6.33 -7.03
C GLY A 38 -8.72 6.69 -5.56
N TYR A 39 -9.67 7.52 -5.14
CA TYR A 39 -9.80 8.00 -3.77
C TYR A 39 -10.61 7.07 -2.90
N GLN A 40 -10.27 7.00 -1.65
CA GLN A 40 -11.03 6.31 -0.62
C GLN A 40 -10.92 7.03 0.72
N LEU A 41 -11.95 6.91 1.53
CA LEU A 41 -11.90 7.38 2.91
C LEU A 41 -11.00 6.43 3.72
N HIS A 42 -10.25 6.99 4.65
CA HIS A 42 -9.50 6.19 5.60
C HIS A 42 -10.45 5.25 6.35
N PRO A 43 -10.10 3.98 6.52
CA PRO A 43 -10.92 3.09 7.35
C PRO A 43 -11.06 3.70 8.75
N ALA A 44 -12.28 3.76 9.28
CA ALA A 44 -12.49 4.17 10.66
C ALA A 44 -11.65 3.26 11.61
N GLU A 45 -11.10 3.84 12.66
CA GLU A 45 -10.10 3.27 13.58
C GLU A 45 -10.54 2.01 14.36
N LYS A 46 -11.08 1.00 13.67
CA LYS A 46 -11.25 -0.34 14.24
C LYS A 46 -10.18 -1.23 13.65
N GLY A 47 -9.24 -1.65 14.47
CA GLY A 47 -8.16 -2.53 14.05
C GLY A 47 -6.82 -2.16 14.67
N TYR A 48 -5.78 -2.78 14.16
CA TYR A 48 -4.41 -2.62 14.61
C TYR A 48 -3.52 -2.20 13.44
N THR A 49 -2.86 -1.07 13.57
CA THR A 49 -1.94 -0.56 12.54
C THR A 49 -0.51 -0.66 13.04
N ALA A 50 0.35 -1.25 12.23
CA ALA A 50 1.77 -1.38 12.52
C ALA A 50 2.62 -1.40 11.25
N ILE A 51 3.92 -1.26 11.43
CA ILE A 51 4.91 -1.22 10.33
C ILE A 51 5.76 -2.48 10.37
N LEU A 52 5.98 -3.09 9.21
CA LEU A 52 6.94 -4.18 9.01
C LEU A 52 8.08 -3.75 8.09
N ALA A 53 9.27 -4.23 8.39
CA ALA A 53 10.40 -4.17 7.47
C ALA A 53 10.51 -5.51 6.73
N CYS A 54 10.52 -5.45 5.43
CA CYS A 54 10.56 -6.62 4.56
C CYS A 54 11.72 -6.52 3.57
N VAL A 55 12.11 -7.67 3.04
CA VAL A 55 13.11 -7.77 1.97
C VAL A 55 12.72 -8.87 1.01
N HIS A 56 12.76 -8.58 -0.26
CA HIS A 56 12.64 -9.57 -1.34
C HIS A 56 13.34 -9.07 -2.60
N SER A 57 13.63 -9.98 -3.51
CA SER A 57 14.30 -9.68 -4.77
C SER A 57 13.53 -10.16 -6.00
N THR A 58 12.59 -11.06 -5.84
CA THR A 58 11.81 -11.66 -6.92
C THR A 58 10.33 -11.28 -6.86
N GLU A 59 9.66 -11.42 -8.01
CA GLU A 59 8.21 -11.22 -8.09
C GLU A 59 7.44 -12.25 -7.25
N ASP A 60 7.90 -13.50 -7.23
CA ASP A 60 7.25 -14.56 -6.45
C ASP A 60 7.33 -14.28 -4.94
N GLU A 61 8.46 -13.76 -4.48
CA GLU A 61 8.61 -13.32 -3.09
C GLU A 61 7.70 -12.13 -2.78
N MET A 62 7.61 -11.15 -3.67
CA MET A 62 6.69 -10.01 -3.53
C MET A 62 5.23 -10.48 -3.46
N ARG A 63 4.83 -11.39 -4.34
CA ARG A 63 3.49 -11.99 -4.33
C ARG A 63 3.22 -12.72 -3.02
N THR A 64 4.16 -13.52 -2.55
CA THR A 64 4.08 -14.24 -1.29
C THR A 64 3.92 -13.31 -0.10
N GLU A 65 4.69 -12.22 -0.06
CA GLU A 65 4.58 -11.18 0.98
C GLU A 65 3.17 -10.58 1.03
N LEU A 66 2.71 -10.08 -0.11
CA LEU A 66 1.42 -9.37 -0.18
C LEU A 66 0.23 -10.32 0.06
N TYR A 67 0.28 -11.54 -0.46
CA TYR A 67 -0.74 -12.55 -0.21
C TYR A 67 -0.81 -12.95 1.26
N THR A 68 0.33 -13.10 1.92
CA THR A 68 0.38 -13.42 3.36
C THR A 68 -0.40 -12.39 4.18
N VAL A 69 -0.27 -11.11 3.84
CA VAL A 69 -1.00 -10.03 4.53
C VAL A 69 -2.50 -10.11 4.29
N VAL A 70 -2.91 -10.15 3.03
CA VAL A 70 -4.36 -10.09 2.68
C VAL A 70 -5.10 -11.36 3.05
N ASP A 71 -4.45 -12.51 3.03
CA ASP A 71 -5.04 -13.81 3.45
C ASP A 71 -5.38 -13.83 4.95
N GLN A 72 -4.68 -13.06 5.76
CA GLN A 72 -4.95 -12.87 7.20
C GLN A 72 -5.92 -11.72 7.49
N GLY A 73 -6.55 -11.16 6.48
CA GLY A 73 -7.48 -10.03 6.60
C GLY A 73 -6.79 -8.68 6.78
N GLY A 74 -5.47 -8.61 6.57
CA GLY A 74 -4.72 -7.37 6.60
C GLY A 74 -4.85 -6.57 5.32
N ILE A 75 -4.59 -5.27 5.43
CA ILE A 75 -4.49 -4.33 4.31
C ILE A 75 -3.05 -3.83 4.27
N VAL A 76 -2.42 -3.94 3.09
CA VAL A 76 -1.14 -3.28 2.84
C VAL A 76 -1.43 -1.84 2.46
N VAL A 77 -1.23 -0.92 3.39
CA VAL A 77 -1.59 0.49 3.22
C VAL A 77 -0.64 1.19 2.26
N ASP A 78 0.65 1.00 2.45
CA ASP A 78 1.69 1.68 1.68
C ASP A 78 2.98 0.85 1.58
N VAL A 79 3.92 1.38 0.82
CA VAL A 79 5.33 0.97 0.80
C VAL A 79 6.19 2.22 1.00
N ALA A 80 7.22 2.12 1.81
CA ALA A 80 8.18 3.18 2.03
C ALA A 80 9.61 2.66 1.92
N VAL A 81 10.48 3.49 1.35
CA VAL A 81 11.92 3.21 1.21
C VAL A 81 12.73 4.43 1.61
N GLU A 82 13.92 4.20 2.12
CA GLU A 82 14.87 5.26 2.38
C GLU A 82 15.37 5.89 1.08
N ASN A 83 15.53 7.20 1.06
CA ASN A 83 16.02 7.95 -0.08
C ASN A 83 16.96 9.07 0.39
N SER A 84 18.12 9.20 -0.26
CA SER A 84 19.15 10.16 0.13
C SER A 84 18.76 11.63 -0.11
N LEU A 85 17.83 11.88 -1.04
CA LEU A 85 17.38 13.23 -1.37
C LEU A 85 16.19 13.67 -0.52
N TYR A 86 15.21 12.77 -0.37
CA TYR A 86 13.94 13.09 0.28
C TYR A 86 13.81 12.53 1.70
N GLY A 87 14.81 11.77 2.20
CA GLY A 87 14.75 11.02 3.44
C GLY A 87 13.94 9.73 3.30
N GLU A 88 12.69 9.83 2.88
CA GLU A 88 11.80 8.69 2.63
C GLU A 88 10.96 8.95 1.38
N LEU A 89 10.81 7.91 0.56
CA LEU A 89 9.81 7.87 -0.50
C LEU A 89 8.71 6.88 -0.12
N ARG A 90 7.45 7.28 -0.27
CA ARG A 90 6.29 6.49 0.10
C ARG A 90 5.30 6.42 -1.05
N GLY A 91 4.81 5.22 -1.33
CA GLY A 91 3.74 4.97 -2.30
C GLY A 91 2.52 4.36 -1.64
N ASN A 92 1.34 4.89 -1.92
CA ASN A 92 0.07 4.33 -1.43
C ASN A 92 -0.31 3.08 -2.22
N LEU A 93 -0.66 2.01 -1.54
CA LEU A 93 -1.05 0.72 -2.13
C LEU A 93 -2.50 0.36 -1.86
N ASN A 94 -2.92 0.33 -0.60
CA ASN A 94 -4.26 -0.07 -0.13
C ASN A 94 -4.73 -1.41 -0.72
N LEU A 95 -3.87 -2.42 -0.64
CA LEU A 95 -4.16 -3.77 -1.11
C LEU A 95 -4.89 -4.55 -0.01
N ALA A 96 -6.13 -4.94 -0.27
CA ALA A 96 -7.00 -5.61 0.70
C ALA A 96 -7.44 -7.01 0.27
N SER A 97 -7.11 -7.44 -0.93
CA SER A 97 -7.49 -8.74 -1.50
C SER A 97 -6.41 -9.28 -2.43
N ARG A 98 -6.47 -10.58 -2.73
CA ARG A 98 -5.60 -11.18 -3.76
C ARG A 98 -5.80 -10.53 -5.12
N TYR A 99 -7.03 -10.16 -5.45
CA TYR A 99 -7.33 -9.42 -6.69
C TYR A 99 -6.56 -8.09 -6.77
N ASP A 100 -6.52 -7.35 -5.68
CA ASP A 100 -5.76 -6.10 -5.59
C ASP A 100 -4.25 -6.34 -5.77
N VAL A 101 -3.74 -7.38 -5.12
CA VAL A 101 -2.33 -7.79 -5.22
C VAL A 101 -1.96 -8.17 -6.65
N ASP A 102 -2.77 -8.99 -7.31
CA ASP A 102 -2.52 -9.42 -8.69
C ASP A 102 -2.50 -8.25 -9.66
N ASN A 103 -3.41 -7.30 -9.51
CA ASN A 103 -3.44 -6.09 -10.32
C ASN A 103 -2.20 -5.22 -10.08
N PHE A 104 -1.77 -5.07 -8.82
CA PHE A 104 -0.56 -4.34 -8.48
C PHE A 104 0.69 -4.98 -9.10
N ILE A 105 0.82 -6.30 -8.99
CA ILE A 105 1.94 -7.04 -9.56
C ILE A 105 1.97 -6.91 -11.08
N GLN A 106 0.81 -6.97 -11.74
CA GLN A 106 0.74 -6.78 -13.18
C GLN A 106 1.20 -5.37 -13.59
N GLN A 107 0.76 -4.35 -12.89
CA GLN A 107 1.23 -2.97 -13.12
C GLN A 107 2.73 -2.82 -12.88
N ALA A 108 3.26 -3.47 -11.85
CA ALA A 108 4.69 -3.47 -11.56
C ALA A 108 5.53 -4.15 -12.65
N LYS A 109 5.00 -5.16 -13.33
CA LYS A 109 5.63 -5.77 -14.51
C LYS A 109 5.70 -4.81 -15.70
N ASP A 110 4.64 -4.03 -15.90
CA ASP A 110 4.54 -3.07 -17.00
C ASP A 110 5.42 -1.83 -16.77
N THR A 111 5.72 -1.52 -15.49
CA THR A 111 6.53 -0.37 -15.08
C THR A 111 7.55 -0.74 -14.00
N PRO A 112 8.49 -1.64 -14.30
CA PRO A 112 9.41 -2.19 -13.27
C PRO A 112 10.34 -1.13 -12.65
N GLU A 113 10.60 -0.03 -13.36
CA GLU A 113 11.38 1.10 -12.88
C GLU A 113 10.68 1.91 -11.78
N ALA A 114 9.35 1.80 -11.68
CA ALA A 114 8.57 2.51 -10.67
C ALA A 114 8.56 1.81 -9.29
N LEU A 115 9.08 0.59 -9.18
CA LEU A 115 9.13 -0.16 -7.91
C LEU A 115 10.12 0.49 -6.94
N LEU A 116 9.61 1.06 -5.86
CA LEU A 116 10.42 1.73 -4.84
C LEU A 116 11.44 0.80 -4.16
N SER A 117 11.09 -0.45 -3.91
CA SER A 117 11.99 -1.43 -3.27
C SER A 117 13.28 -1.70 -4.03
N ARG A 118 13.32 -1.43 -5.32
CA ARG A 118 14.55 -1.53 -6.14
C ARG A 118 15.60 -0.51 -5.75
N MET A 119 15.19 0.63 -5.19
CA MET A 119 16.12 1.69 -4.79
C MET A 119 16.97 1.32 -3.57
N THR A 120 16.57 0.34 -2.79
CA THR A 120 17.20 -0.08 -1.53
C THR A 120 17.66 -1.53 -1.53
N GLY A 121 17.84 -2.13 -2.72
CA GLY A 121 18.25 -3.53 -2.84
C GLY A 121 17.20 -4.52 -2.30
N GLY A 122 15.93 -4.12 -2.31
CA GLY A 122 14.79 -4.93 -1.89
C GLY A 122 14.28 -4.66 -0.47
N VAL A 123 15.02 -3.94 0.36
CA VAL A 123 14.58 -3.56 1.73
C VAL A 123 13.56 -2.44 1.67
N HIS A 124 12.41 -2.66 2.30
CA HIS A 124 11.32 -1.68 2.33
C HIS A 124 10.46 -1.84 3.59
N LEU A 125 9.64 -0.83 3.85
CA LEU A 125 8.66 -0.82 4.92
C LEU A 125 7.26 -0.93 4.35
N HIS A 126 6.38 -1.67 5.02
CA HIS A 126 4.94 -1.63 4.80
C HIS A 126 4.22 -1.18 6.05
N THR A 127 3.30 -0.24 5.90
CA THR A 127 2.27 0.00 6.91
C THR A 127 1.15 -1.00 6.66
N LEU A 128 0.81 -1.79 7.67
CA LEU A 128 -0.29 -2.74 7.65
C LEU A 128 -1.42 -2.26 8.55
N HIS A 129 -2.64 -2.42 8.07
CA HIS A 129 -3.85 -2.30 8.90
C HIS A 129 -4.50 -3.67 9.01
N CYS A 130 -4.55 -4.21 10.22
CA CYS A 130 -5.03 -5.57 10.50
C CYS A 130 -6.30 -5.53 11.34
N PRO A 131 -7.12 -6.60 11.32
CA PRO A 131 -8.31 -6.68 12.17
C PRO A 131 -7.99 -6.54 13.66
N ASP A 132 -6.86 -7.10 14.10
CA ASP A 132 -6.37 -7.08 15.47
C ASP A 132 -4.85 -7.31 15.55
N ALA A 133 -4.29 -7.17 16.74
CA ALA A 133 -2.87 -7.41 16.98
C ALA A 133 -2.47 -8.87 16.73
N GLY A 134 -3.36 -9.82 16.99
CA GLY A 134 -3.11 -11.25 16.75
C GLY A 134 -2.94 -11.56 15.27
N SER A 135 -3.72 -10.94 14.40
CA SER A 135 -3.57 -11.06 12.94
C SER A 135 -2.22 -10.53 12.48
N PHE A 136 -1.80 -9.38 13.01
CA PHE A 136 -0.48 -8.81 12.72
C PHE A 136 0.66 -9.75 13.14
N GLU A 137 0.61 -10.34 14.33
CA GLU A 137 1.63 -11.28 14.81
C GLU A 137 1.68 -12.56 13.95
N ARG A 138 0.54 -13.07 13.50
CA ARG A 138 0.50 -14.22 12.57
C ARG A 138 1.14 -13.88 11.21
N ILE A 139 0.84 -12.70 10.67
CA ILE A 139 1.48 -12.21 9.42
C ILE A 139 2.99 -12.13 9.59
N LYS A 140 3.44 -11.48 10.65
CA LYS A 140 4.86 -11.32 10.97
C LYS A 140 5.58 -12.66 11.07
N LYS A 141 5.01 -13.61 11.81
CA LYS A 141 5.56 -14.96 11.96
C LYS A 141 5.67 -15.69 10.62
N GLU A 142 4.61 -15.63 9.80
CA GLU A 142 4.59 -16.30 8.51
C GLU A 142 5.61 -15.70 7.53
N LEU A 143 5.76 -14.38 7.51
CA LEU A 143 6.79 -13.71 6.69
C LEU A 143 8.20 -14.03 7.18
N GLU A 144 8.38 -14.21 8.48
CA GLU A 144 9.64 -14.65 9.07
C GLU A 144 10.00 -16.07 8.62
N GLU A 145 9.06 -17.01 8.70
CA GLU A 145 9.23 -18.39 8.26
C GLU A 145 9.56 -18.51 6.77
N LYS A 146 9.04 -17.58 5.96
CA LYS A 146 9.30 -17.50 4.51
C LYS A 146 10.57 -16.72 4.16
N GLY A 147 11.29 -16.18 5.14
CA GLY A 147 12.53 -15.42 4.92
C GLY A 147 12.33 -14.03 4.30
N ILE A 148 11.12 -13.47 4.36
CA ILE A 148 10.76 -12.16 3.79
C ILE A 148 10.87 -11.04 4.82
N LEU A 149 10.66 -11.34 6.10
CA LEU A 149 10.84 -10.36 7.16
C LEU A 149 12.33 -9.96 7.26
N TYR A 150 12.60 -8.65 7.11
CA TYR A 150 13.97 -8.15 7.25
C TYR A 150 14.44 -8.26 8.70
N ARG A 151 15.62 -8.85 8.88
CA ARG A 151 16.30 -8.95 10.17
C ARG A 151 17.73 -8.46 10.03
N LYS A 152 18.18 -7.78 11.06
CA LYS A 152 19.60 -7.47 11.20
C LYS A 152 20.32 -8.77 11.62
N GLU A 153 21.37 -9.13 10.88
CA GLU A 153 22.28 -10.19 11.29
C GLU A 153 23.03 -9.85 12.58
#